data_19a52d102bcc07fac3d54f05fa751074
#
_entry.id   19a52d102bcc07fac3d54f05fa751074
#
_cell.length_a   1.000
_cell.length_b   1.000
_cell.length_c   1.000
_cell.angle_alpha   90.00
_cell.angle_beta   90.00
_cell.angle_gamma   90.00
#
_symmetry.space_group_name_H-M   'P 1'
#
loop_
_entity.id
_entity.type
_entity.pdbx_description
1 polymer ?
#
loop_
_entity_poly.entity_id
_entity_poly.type
_entity_poly.pdbx_seq_one_letter_code
_entity_poly.pdbx_strand_id
1 'polypeptide(L)'
;TLNPSSAASDVYKRQQVLNLRDINVEGKTVLVRVDINSPLQPKSQEFLDDTRIKAIVPTLNLLTKAKVVLLAHQSRPGKKDFTNTLGHSRELGRILGRNVKWVEDIHGEKAMQAIEGLADGEILMLNNVRMDLEEVSTKGDFLAMSETKIIQRLSSVVDVFVNDAFACSHRNSPSIVGFTHTLPCVAGELMKREIDGLDTALESPRRPCIAVVGGIKVEDSISVADNMLRKGIADEVWATGGVANLLIEYSGIDIGELNHNFLVGELGESYHSTVALSLIHISEPTRLGFFSY
;
A
#
# COMPACT_ATOMS: atom_id res chain seq x y z
N THR A 1 29.21 30.56 -20.58
CA THR A 1 28.84 30.36 -19.18
C THR A 1 27.54 29.60 -19.18
N LEU A 2 27.60 28.28 -19.04
CA LEU A 2 26.46 27.40 -18.91
C LEU A 2 25.81 27.61 -17.53
N ASN A 3 24.52 27.84 -17.54
CA ASN A 3 23.73 28.10 -16.33
C ASN A 3 23.58 26.79 -15.52
N PRO A 4 24.09 26.70 -14.27
CA PRO A 4 24.09 25.43 -13.52
C PRO A 4 22.70 24.92 -13.13
N SER A 5 21.65 25.72 -13.31
CA SER A 5 20.29 25.35 -12.92
C SER A 5 19.55 24.45 -13.93
N SER A 6 19.98 24.40 -15.20
CA SER A 6 19.34 23.54 -16.19
C SER A 6 19.86 22.09 -16.15
N ALA A 7 21.12 21.91 -15.74
CA ALA A 7 21.71 20.56 -15.63
C ALA A 7 21.20 19.78 -14.40
N ALA A 8 20.81 20.48 -13.33
CA ALA A 8 20.25 19.85 -12.13
C ALA A 8 18.78 19.41 -12.31
N SER A 9 18.02 20.09 -13.18
CA SER A 9 16.62 19.71 -13.46
C SER A 9 16.50 18.50 -14.40
N ASP A 10 17.52 18.20 -15.21
CA ASP A 10 17.52 17.04 -16.12
C ASP A 10 17.95 15.73 -15.44
N VAL A 11 18.59 15.78 -14.28
CA VAL A 11 19.03 14.59 -13.53
C VAL A 11 17.88 13.94 -12.74
N TYR A 12 16.81 14.66 -12.46
CA TYR A 12 15.57 14.13 -11.86
C TYR A 12 14.46 13.91 -12.90
N LYS A 13 14.78 13.42 -14.09
CA LYS A 13 13.76 12.71 -14.87
C LYS A 13 13.36 11.51 -14.04
N ARG A 14 12.17 11.58 -13.41
CA ARG A 14 11.58 10.45 -12.69
C ARG A 14 11.75 9.20 -13.54
N GLN A 15 12.33 8.16 -12.95
CA GLN A 15 12.24 6.84 -13.55
C GLN A 15 10.76 6.52 -13.69
N GLN A 16 10.27 6.50 -14.91
CA GLN A 16 8.88 6.15 -15.19
C GLN A 16 8.65 4.74 -14.65
N VAL A 17 7.70 4.61 -13.72
CA VAL A 17 7.36 3.31 -13.15
C VAL A 17 6.84 2.43 -14.28
N LEU A 18 7.57 1.36 -14.60
CA LEU A 18 7.12 0.38 -15.58
C LEU A 18 5.79 -0.21 -15.12
N ASN A 19 4.82 -0.28 -16.00
CA ASN A 19 3.51 -0.83 -15.72
C ASN A 19 3.21 -2.03 -16.63
N LEU A 20 2.13 -2.72 -16.33
CA LEU A 20 1.75 -3.94 -17.04
C LEU A 20 1.51 -3.74 -18.55
N ARG A 21 1.14 -2.51 -18.99
CA ARG A 21 0.91 -2.20 -20.41
C ARG A 21 2.21 -2.01 -21.21
N ASP A 22 3.34 -1.85 -20.52
CA ASP A 22 4.64 -1.61 -21.14
C ASP A 22 5.35 -2.93 -21.52
N ILE A 23 4.78 -4.08 -21.14
CA ILE A 23 5.39 -5.41 -21.36
C ILE A 23 4.43 -6.38 -22.05
N ASN A 24 4.99 -7.33 -22.81
CA ASN A 24 4.21 -8.44 -23.33
C ASN A 24 4.16 -9.58 -22.31
N VAL A 25 2.95 -9.98 -21.92
CA VAL A 25 2.67 -11.05 -20.96
C VAL A 25 1.97 -12.27 -21.58
N GLU A 26 1.71 -12.27 -22.89
CA GLU A 26 1.04 -13.38 -23.61
C GLU A 26 1.84 -14.67 -23.45
N GLY A 27 1.19 -15.74 -23.00
CA GLY A 27 1.80 -17.05 -22.75
C GLY A 27 2.72 -17.12 -21.53
N LYS A 28 2.94 -16.01 -20.80
CA LYS A 28 3.79 -15.97 -19.61
C LYS A 28 3.03 -16.36 -18.35
N THR A 29 3.77 -16.88 -17.38
CA THR A 29 3.28 -17.07 -16.01
C THR A 29 3.55 -15.79 -15.22
N VAL A 30 2.48 -15.09 -14.83
CA VAL A 30 2.53 -13.78 -14.17
C VAL A 30 2.11 -13.92 -12.72
N LEU A 31 3.02 -13.62 -11.81
CA LEU A 31 2.75 -13.54 -10.37
C LEU A 31 2.27 -12.13 -10.03
N VAL A 32 1.05 -12.01 -9.52
CA VAL A 32 0.47 -10.72 -9.15
C VAL A 32 0.29 -10.64 -7.64
N ARG A 33 0.97 -9.70 -7.00
CA ARG A 33 0.73 -9.36 -5.60
C ARG A 33 -0.43 -8.39 -5.51
N VAL A 34 -1.52 -8.84 -4.91
CA VAL A 34 -2.76 -8.06 -4.77
C VAL A 34 -3.07 -7.74 -3.30
N ASP A 35 -3.76 -6.64 -3.05
CA ASP A 35 -4.34 -6.33 -1.74
C ASP A 35 -5.84 -6.61 -1.75
N ILE A 36 -6.20 -7.76 -1.21
CA ILE A 36 -7.58 -8.20 -1.01
C ILE A 36 -7.91 -8.38 0.47
N ASN A 37 -7.15 -7.74 1.35
CA ASN A 37 -7.35 -7.76 2.80
C ASN A 37 -8.64 -7.03 3.18
N SER A 38 -9.76 -7.71 3.01
CA SER A 38 -11.11 -7.19 3.20
C SER A 38 -11.63 -7.48 4.61
N PRO A 39 -12.50 -6.63 5.17
CA PRO A 39 -13.14 -6.92 6.44
C PRO A 39 -14.08 -8.12 6.31
N LEU A 40 -13.89 -9.10 7.18
CA LEU A 40 -14.69 -10.32 7.25
C LEU A 40 -15.52 -10.36 8.53
N GLN A 41 -16.74 -10.88 8.43
CA GLN A 41 -17.52 -11.23 9.60
C GLN A 41 -16.79 -12.36 10.36
N PRO A 42 -16.42 -12.19 11.64
CA PRO A 42 -15.55 -13.13 12.32
C PRO A 42 -16.07 -14.55 12.45
N LYS A 43 -17.40 -14.74 12.49
CA LYS A 43 -18.03 -16.06 12.63
C LYS A 43 -18.30 -16.76 11.29
N SER A 44 -18.90 -16.04 10.33
CA SER A 44 -19.29 -16.61 9.03
C SER A 44 -18.19 -16.52 7.98
N GLN A 45 -17.17 -15.69 8.19
CA GLN A 45 -16.13 -15.37 7.22
C GLN A 45 -16.68 -14.75 5.92
N GLU A 46 -17.86 -14.17 5.97
CA GLU A 46 -18.47 -13.44 4.88
C GLU A 46 -17.83 -12.06 4.72
N PHE A 47 -17.69 -11.60 3.48
CA PHE A 47 -17.15 -10.28 3.19
C PHE A 47 -18.15 -9.20 3.59
N LEU A 48 -17.71 -8.27 4.43
CA LEU A 48 -18.46 -7.06 4.76
C LEU A 48 -18.28 -5.97 3.70
N ASP A 49 -17.18 -6.03 2.95
CA ASP A 49 -16.86 -5.13 1.85
C ASP A 49 -15.97 -5.87 0.83
N ASP A 50 -16.35 -5.78 -0.44
CA ASP A 50 -15.64 -6.38 -1.58
C ASP A 50 -14.87 -5.37 -2.45
N THR A 51 -14.83 -4.10 -2.03
CA THR A 51 -14.21 -2.99 -2.77
C THR A 51 -12.76 -3.30 -3.17
N ARG A 52 -11.96 -3.89 -2.26
CA ARG A 52 -10.57 -4.25 -2.55
C ARG A 52 -10.46 -5.37 -3.57
N ILE A 53 -11.38 -6.34 -3.54
CA ILE A 53 -11.41 -7.43 -4.52
C ILE A 53 -11.81 -6.89 -5.90
N LYS A 54 -12.74 -5.95 -5.97
CA LYS A 54 -13.12 -5.26 -7.21
C LYS A 54 -11.99 -4.39 -7.77
N ALA A 55 -11.19 -3.78 -6.91
CA ALA A 55 -10.12 -2.87 -7.33
C ALA A 55 -9.01 -3.51 -8.17
N ILE A 56 -8.79 -4.84 -8.03
CA ILE A 56 -7.77 -5.58 -8.80
C ILE A 56 -8.28 -6.05 -10.17
N VAL A 57 -9.59 -5.98 -10.44
CA VAL A 57 -10.20 -6.46 -11.70
C VAL A 57 -9.58 -5.82 -12.95
N PRO A 58 -9.31 -4.51 -13.00
CA PRO A 58 -8.67 -3.89 -14.15
C PRO A 58 -7.31 -4.53 -14.51
N THR A 59 -6.49 -4.84 -13.52
CA THR A 59 -5.20 -5.54 -13.71
C THR A 59 -5.41 -6.93 -14.29
N LEU A 60 -6.36 -7.71 -13.75
CA LEU A 60 -6.65 -9.06 -14.23
C LEU A 60 -7.24 -9.10 -15.65
N ASN A 61 -7.93 -8.05 -16.06
CA ASN A 61 -8.45 -7.93 -17.42
C ASN A 61 -7.35 -7.73 -18.48
N LEU A 62 -6.18 -7.22 -18.10
CA LEU A 62 -5.02 -7.15 -18.99
C LEU A 62 -4.28 -8.49 -19.12
N LEU A 63 -4.55 -9.44 -18.24
CA LEU A 63 -3.83 -10.72 -18.13
C LEU A 63 -4.62 -11.91 -18.74
N THR A 64 -5.60 -11.65 -19.60
CA THR A 64 -6.49 -12.70 -20.16
C THR A 64 -5.78 -13.72 -21.03
N LYS A 65 -4.57 -13.43 -21.50
CA LYS A 65 -3.72 -14.33 -22.30
C LYS A 65 -2.49 -14.84 -21.54
N ALA A 66 -2.41 -14.60 -20.24
CA ALA A 66 -1.35 -15.04 -19.36
C ALA A 66 -1.85 -16.12 -18.41
N LYS A 67 -0.94 -16.90 -17.85
CA LYS A 67 -1.19 -17.76 -16.68
C LYS A 67 -1.02 -16.90 -15.43
N VAL A 68 -2.10 -16.71 -14.66
CA VAL A 68 -2.10 -15.74 -13.55
C VAL A 68 -2.01 -16.46 -12.21
N VAL A 69 -1.02 -16.09 -11.41
CA VAL A 69 -0.84 -16.57 -10.04
C VAL A 69 -1.04 -15.38 -9.09
N LEU A 70 -2.02 -15.47 -8.19
CA LEU A 70 -2.34 -14.41 -7.22
C LEU A 70 -1.69 -14.70 -5.88
N LEU A 71 -0.95 -13.72 -5.37
CA LEU A 71 -0.31 -13.72 -4.07
C LEU A 71 -0.95 -12.65 -3.19
N ALA A 72 -1.55 -13.04 -2.07
CA ALA A 72 -2.34 -12.13 -1.25
C ALA A 72 -2.20 -12.43 0.24
N HIS A 73 -2.62 -11.48 1.07
CA HIS A 73 -2.78 -11.71 2.49
C HIS A 73 -4.20 -11.36 2.97
N GLN A 74 -4.62 -12.02 4.04
CA GLN A 74 -5.81 -11.67 4.82
C GLN A 74 -5.43 -11.56 6.28
N SER A 75 -5.60 -10.37 6.85
CA SER A 75 -5.36 -10.06 8.26
C SER A 75 -3.94 -10.39 8.74
N ARG A 76 -3.75 -10.78 9.98
CA ARG A 76 -2.46 -11.18 10.57
C ARG A 76 -2.68 -12.27 11.62
N PRO A 77 -1.68 -13.14 11.87
CA PRO A 77 -1.76 -14.18 12.90
C PRO A 77 -2.29 -13.65 14.22
N GLY A 78 -3.17 -14.40 14.87
CA GLY A 78 -3.79 -14.03 16.15
C GLY A 78 -5.04 -13.13 16.05
N LYS A 79 -5.40 -12.62 14.87
CA LYS A 79 -6.65 -11.87 14.67
C LYS A 79 -7.81 -12.80 14.30
N LYS A 80 -9.05 -12.41 14.69
CA LYS A 80 -10.28 -13.21 14.48
C LYS A 80 -10.65 -13.41 13.01
N ASP A 81 -10.20 -12.53 12.13
CA ASP A 81 -10.40 -12.53 10.69
C ASP A 81 -9.16 -13.05 9.91
N PHE A 82 -8.18 -13.64 10.62
CA PHE A 82 -7.05 -14.32 9.99
C PHE A 82 -7.49 -15.68 9.45
N THR A 83 -7.46 -15.83 8.14
CA THR A 83 -7.94 -17.03 7.44
C THR A 83 -7.15 -17.29 6.15
N ASN A 84 -7.40 -18.42 5.52
CA ASN A 84 -6.91 -18.73 4.17
C ASN A 84 -7.61 -17.86 3.11
N THR A 85 -7.15 -17.97 1.85
CA THR A 85 -7.65 -17.19 0.72
C THR A 85 -8.74 -17.91 -0.09
N LEU A 86 -9.25 -19.05 0.35
CA LEU A 86 -10.29 -19.80 -0.39
C LEU A 86 -11.56 -18.97 -0.59
N GLY A 87 -12.03 -18.28 0.47
CA GLY A 87 -13.19 -17.37 0.37
C GLY A 87 -12.95 -16.26 -0.66
N HIS A 88 -11.74 -15.71 -0.68
CA HIS A 88 -11.34 -14.65 -1.62
C HIS A 88 -11.30 -15.16 -3.08
N SER A 89 -10.82 -16.38 -3.34
CA SER A 89 -10.83 -16.94 -4.69
C SER A 89 -12.25 -17.13 -5.22
N ARG A 90 -13.17 -17.58 -4.38
CA ARG A 90 -14.59 -17.74 -4.74
C ARG A 90 -15.25 -16.39 -5.03
N GLU A 91 -15.04 -15.42 -4.16
CA GLU A 91 -15.62 -14.08 -4.32
C GLU A 91 -15.05 -13.37 -5.57
N LEU A 92 -13.74 -13.46 -5.80
CA LEU A 92 -13.12 -12.96 -7.01
C LEU A 92 -13.69 -13.65 -8.26
N GLY A 93 -13.87 -14.97 -8.21
CA GLY A 93 -14.50 -15.74 -9.30
C GLY A 93 -15.93 -15.27 -9.60
N ARG A 94 -16.73 -14.99 -8.55
CA ARG A 94 -18.07 -14.42 -8.68
C ARG A 94 -18.04 -13.05 -9.37
N ILE A 95 -17.13 -12.18 -8.95
CA ILE A 95 -16.98 -10.82 -9.51
C ILE A 95 -16.51 -10.87 -10.98
N LEU A 96 -15.57 -11.75 -11.31
CA LEU A 96 -15.04 -11.90 -12.67
C LEU A 96 -15.97 -12.67 -13.61
N GLY A 97 -16.97 -13.38 -13.09
CA GLY A 97 -17.81 -14.31 -13.86
C GLY A 97 -17.05 -15.51 -14.45
N ARG A 98 -15.91 -15.90 -13.86
CA ARG A 98 -15.07 -17.02 -14.30
C ARG A 98 -14.41 -17.71 -13.12
N ASN A 99 -13.97 -18.97 -13.34
CA ASN A 99 -13.33 -19.74 -12.28
C ASN A 99 -11.97 -19.12 -11.86
N VAL A 100 -11.75 -19.03 -10.56
CA VAL A 100 -10.46 -18.75 -9.94
C VAL A 100 -10.06 -19.99 -9.14
N LYS A 101 -9.06 -20.71 -9.61
CA LYS A 101 -8.51 -21.88 -8.93
C LYS A 101 -7.91 -21.47 -7.59
N TRP A 102 -7.88 -22.36 -6.62
CA TRP A 102 -7.23 -22.13 -5.34
C TRP A 102 -6.42 -23.34 -4.90
N VAL A 103 -5.30 -23.11 -4.26
CA VAL A 103 -4.46 -24.14 -3.66
C VAL A 103 -4.15 -23.79 -2.20
N GLU A 104 -4.25 -24.83 -1.32
CA GLU A 104 -3.92 -24.69 0.11
C GLU A 104 -2.40 -24.78 0.32
N ASP A 105 -1.67 -23.96 -0.41
CA ASP A 105 -0.22 -23.90 -0.36
C ASP A 105 0.25 -22.54 -0.87
N ILE A 106 1.48 -22.12 -0.53
CA ILE A 106 2.04 -20.85 -0.95
C ILE A 106 3.21 -21.08 -1.91
N HIS A 107 4.15 -21.94 -1.54
CA HIS A 107 5.37 -22.21 -2.31
C HIS A 107 5.85 -23.66 -2.16
N GLY A 108 5.04 -24.57 -1.61
CA GLY A 108 5.31 -25.99 -1.51
C GLY A 108 5.04 -26.74 -2.81
N GLU A 109 5.10 -28.07 -2.77
CA GLU A 109 4.92 -28.91 -3.96
C GLU A 109 3.54 -28.78 -4.61
N LYS A 110 2.47 -28.61 -3.80
CA LYS A 110 1.12 -28.42 -4.35
C LYS A 110 1.00 -27.11 -5.11
N ALA A 111 1.61 -26.03 -4.60
CA ALA A 111 1.63 -24.73 -5.29
C ALA A 111 2.39 -24.82 -6.61
N MET A 112 3.59 -25.44 -6.62
CA MET A 112 4.41 -25.60 -7.83
C MET A 112 3.66 -26.38 -8.91
N GLN A 113 3.11 -27.54 -8.58
CA GLN A 113 2.32 -28.36 -9.52
C GLN A 113 1.08 -27.61 -10.04
N ALA A 114 0.39 -26.84 -9.17
CA ALA A 114 -0.77 -26.07 -9.57
C ALA A 114 -0.41 -24.93 -10.53
N ILE A 115 0.74 -24.28 -10.34
CA ILE A 115 1.26 -23.21 -11.21
C ILE A 115 1.67 -23.79 -12.57
N GLU A 116 2.45 -24.87 -12.59
CA GLU A 116 2.88 -25.54 -13.83
C GLU A 116 1.70 -26.06 -14.66
N GLY A 117 0.63 -26.50 -13.99
CA GLY A 117 -0.60 -26.99 -14.63
C GLY A 117 -1.57 -25.89 -15.10
N LEU A 118 -1.21 -24.62 -15.05
CA LEU A 118 -2.06 -23.52 -15.55
C LEU A 118 -2.04 -23.46 -17.07
N ALA A 119 -3.22 -23.25 -17.66
CA ALA A 119 -3.36 -22.84 -19.06
C ALA A 119 -3.44 -21.30 -19.17
N ASP A 120 -3.19 -20.80 -20.39
CA ASP A 120 -3.35 -19.39 -20.68
C ASP A 120 -4.77 -18.88 -20.37
N GLY A 121 -4.87 -17.75 -19.73
CA GLY A 121 -6.12 -17.16 -19.27
C GLY A 121 -6.64 -17.73 -17.94
N GLU A 122 -6.04 -18.76 -17.37
CA GLU A 122 -6.43 -19.26 -16.06
C GLU A 122 -5.84 -18.43 -14.91
N ILE A 123 -6.58 -18.40 -13.79
CA ILE A 123 -6.18 -17.71 -12.56
C ILE A 123 -6.11 -18.73 -11.43
N LEU A 124 -4.97 -18.74 -10.73
CA LEU A 124 -4.74 -19.50 -9.50
C LEU A 124 -4.48 -18.54 -8.35
N MET A 125 -5.21 -18.67 -7.26
CA MET A 125 -4.93 -17.96 -6.01
C MET A 125 -4.18 -18.90 -5.06
N LEU A 126 -3.00 -18.47 -4.61
CA LEU A 126 -2.23 -19.16 -3.57
C LEU A 126 -2.82 -18.87 -2.19
N ASN A 127 -2.45 -19.65 -1.19
CA ASN A 127 -2.88 -19.42 0.18
C ASN A 127 -2.36 -18.09 0.75
N ASN A 128 -2.89 -17.68 1.90
CA ASN A 128 -2.54 -16.45 2.60
C ASN A 128 -1.04 -16.43 2.93
N VAL A 129 -0.29 -15.50 2.32
CA VAL A 129 1.17 -15.42 2.48
C VAL A 129 1.61 -15.25 3.92
N ARG A 130 0.77 -14.68 4.79
CA ARG A 130 1.07 -14.53 6.22
C ARG A 130 0.95 -15.83 7.02
N MET A 131 0.59 -16.95 6.41
CA MET A 131 0.74 -18.28 6.98
C MET A 131 2.16 -18.82 6.83
N ASP A 132 2.99 -18.17 6.00
CA ASP A 132 4.41 -18.44 5.92
C ASP A 132 5.18 -17.65 6.99
N LEU A 133 6.07 -18.34 7.73
CA LEU A 133 6.84 -17.72 8.80
C LEU A 133 7.86 -16.71 8.26
N GLU A 134 8.48 -16.97 7.11
CA GLU A 134 9.46 -16.06 6.51
C GLU A 134 8.80 -14.74 6.08
N GLU A 135 7.56 -14.77 5.58
CA GLU A 135 6.82 -13.55 5.24
C GLU A 135 6.64 -12.58 6.42
N VAL A 136 6.45 -13.11 7.62
CA VAL A 136 6.15 -12.30 8.82
C VAL A 136 7.37 -12.02 9.70
N SER A 137 8.42 -12.85 9.63
CA SER A 137 9.58 -12.77 10.52
C SER A 137 10.84 -12.22 9.88
N THR A 138 11.00 -12.32 8.54
CA THR A 138 12.21 -11.84 7.86
C THR A 138 12.37 -10.33 8.02
N LYS A 139 13.56 -9.93 8.40
CA LYS A 139 13.98 -8.52 8.52
C LYS A 139 15.25 -8.33 7.70
N GLY A 140 15.47 -7.13 7.25
CA GLY A 140 16.67 -6.80 6.49
C GLY A 140 16.35 -5.94 5.28
N ASP A 141 17.28 -5.90 4.34
CA ASP A 141 17.17 -5.21 3.07
C ASP A 141 16.48 -6.06 1.98
N PHE A 142 16.41 -5.56 0.76
CA PHE A 142 15.78 -6.25 -0.36
C PHE A 142 16.48 -7.55 -0.73
N LEU A 143 17.79 -7.65 -0.52
CA LEU A 143 18.55 -8.88 -0.78
C LEU A 143 18.12 -9.97 0.21
N ALA A 144 18.09 -9.68 1.51
CA ALA A 144 17.63 -10.63 2.52
C ALA A 144 16.18 -11.10 2.24
N MET A 145 15.30 -10.21 1.76
CA MET A 145 13.95 -10.59 1.35
C MET A 145 13.96 -11.54 0.15
N SER A 146 14.87 -11.37 -0.81
CA SER A 146 14.97 -12.20 -2.00
C SER A 146 15.51 -13.62 -1.73
N GLU A 147 16.20 -13.81 -0.62
CA GLU A 147 16.77 -15.11 -0.23
C GLU A 147 15.77 -16.04 0.46
N THR A 148 14.57 -15.55 0.79
CA THR A 148 13.53 -16.38 1.42
C THR A 148 13.04 -17.49 0.48
N LYS A 149 12.61 -18.63 1.06
CA LYS A 149 12.13 -19.79 0.29
C LYS A 149 10.93 -19.45 -0.59
N ILE A 150 10.02 -18.61 -0.09
CA ILE A 150 8.86 -18.17 -0.87
C ILE A 150 9.30 -17.50 -2.19
N ILE A 151 10.29 -16.59 -2.12
CA ILE A 151 10.79 -15.88 -3.29
C ILE A 151 11.55 -16.83 -4.22
N GLN A 152 12.50 -17.59 -3.68
CA GLN A 152 13.32 -18.51 -4.49
C GLN A 152 12.47 -19.54 -5.24
N ARG A 153 11.50 -20.16 -4.57
CA ARG A 153 10.64 -21.16 -5.20
C ARG A 153 9.68 -20.55 -6.22
N LEU A 154 8.98 -19.48 -5.88
CA LEU A 154 8.05 -18.86 -6.83
C LEU A 154 8.78 -18.27 -8.04
N SER A 155 9.95 -17.65 -7.85
CA SER A 155 10.74 -17.11 -8.97
C SER A 155 11.21 -18.18 -9.96
N SER A 156 11.28 -19.46 -9.57
CA SER A 156 11.69 -20.55 -10.49
C SER A 156 10.60 -20.98 -11.46
N VAL A 157 9.32 -20.61 -11.22
CA VAL A 157 8.16 -21.07 -12.02
C VAL A 157 7.30 -19.93 -12.58
N VAL A 158 7.73 -18.66 -12.38
CA VAL A 158 7.03 -17.49 -12.90
C VAL A 158 7.99 -16.60 -13.70
N ASP A 159 7.48 -15.89 -14.71
CA ASP A 159 8.28 -15.07 -15.63
C ASP A 159 8.33 -13.59 -15.26
N VAL A 160 7.27 -13.07 -14.60
CA VAL A 160 7.09 -11.65 -14.31
C VAL A 160 6.38 -11.49 -12.97
N PHE A 161 6.83 -10.52 -12.18
CA PHE A 161 6.15 -10.07 -10.97
C PHE A 161 5.42 -8.76 -11.21
N VAL A 162 4.14 -8.73 -10.86
CA VAL A 162 3.28 -7.54 -10.90
C VAL A 162 2.92 -7.14 -9.48
N ASN A 163 3.34 -5.94 -9.05
CA ASN A 163 2.88 -5.40 -7.78
C ASN A 163 1.63 -4.53 -8.00
N ASP A 164 0.50 -4.99 -7.46
CA ASP A 164 -0.80 -4.28 -7.51
C ASP A 164 -1.37 -4.02 -6.11
N ALA A 165 -0.52 -4.15 -5.08
CA ALA A 165 -0.89 -4.03 -3.68
C ALA A 165 -0.46 -2.67 -3.09
N PHE A 166 -0.98 -1.56 -3.60
CA PHE A 166 -0.60 -0.21 -3.20
C PHE A 166 -0.70 0.02 -1.68
N ALA A 167 -1.79 -0.37 -1.05
CA ALA A 167 -1.98 -0.20 0.40
C ALA A 167 -0.95 -0.99 1.26
N CYS A 168 -0.20 -1.91 0.66
CA CYS A 168 0.85 -2.69 1.29
C CYS A 168 2.26 -2.22 0.92
N SER A 169 2.43 -1.29 -0.01
CA SER A 169 3.73 -0.87 -0.58
C SER A 169 4.71 -0.31 0.46
N HIS A 170 4.19 0.21 1.59
CA HIS A 170 4.99 0.67 2.73
C HIS A 170 5.63 -0.47 3.55
N ARG A 171 5.30 -1.74 3.25
CA ARG A 171 5.79 -2.88 4.03
C ARG A 171 7.05 -3.46 3.41
N ASN A 172 8.09 -3.59 4.22
CA ASN A 172 9.28 -4.33 3.86
C ASN A 172 9.07 -5.81 4.23
N SER A 173 8.46 -6.56 3.30
CA SER A 173 8.22 -8.00 3.44
C SER A 173 8.54 -8.76 2.16
N PRO A 174 8.89 -10.05 2.23
CA PRO A 174 9.29 -10.85 1.06
C PRO A 174 8.33 -10.73 -0.10
N SER A 175 7.02 -10.92 0.11
CA SER A 175 6.02 -10.90 -0.97
C SER A 175 5.81 -9.53 -1.63
N ILE A 176 6.35 -8.44 -1.07
CA ILE A 176 6.24 -7.09 -1.63
C ILE A 176 7.52 -6.68 -2.36
N VAL A 177 8.69 -6.91 -1.77
CA VAL A 177 9.97 -6.39 -2.28
C VAL A 177 10.95 -7.48 -2.72
N GLY A 178 10.78 -8.73 -2.28
CA GLY A 178 11.77 -9.79 -2.50
C GLY A 178 11.96 -10.18 -3.97
N PHE A 179 10.96 -10.02 -4.82
CA PHE A 179 11.05 -10.37 -6.24
C PHE A 179 11.89 -9.41 -7.07
N THR A 180 12.22 -8.22 -6.55
CA THR A 180 12.96 -7.19 -7.28
C THR A 180 14.35 -7.61 -7.74
N HIS A 181 14.97 -8.60 -7.07
CA HIS A 181 16.28 -9.15 -7.45
C HIS A 181 16.21 -10.40 -8.32
N THR A 182 15.01 -10.98 -8.49
CA THR A 182 14.86 -12.29 -9.13
C THR A 182 14.05 -12.25 -10.42
N LEU A 183 13.16 -11.27 -10.58
CA LEU A 183 12.23 -11.19 -11.69
C LEU A 183 12.13 -9.77 -12.27
N PRO A 184 11.73 -9.63 -13.54
CA PRO A 184 11.19 -8.37 -14.05
C PRO A 184 9.97 -7.96 -13.24
N CYS A 185 9.96 -6.72 -12.71
CA CYS A 185 8.90 -6.21 -11.84
C CYS A 185 8.20 -5.02 -12.49
N VAL A 186 6.87 -5.04 -12.50
CA VAL A 186 6.05 -3.95 -13.03
C VAL A 186 4.88 -3.63 -12.09
N ALA A 187 4.33 -2.43 -12.22
CA ALA A 187 3.11 -2.03 -11.51
C ALA A 187 1.87 -2.58 -12.22
N GLY A 188 0.88 -3.02 -11.45
CA GLY A 188 -0.48 -3.28 -11.94
C GLY A 188 -1.27 -1.98 -12.11
N GLU A 189 -2.49 -2.06 -12.65
CA GLU A 189 -3.34 -0.89 -12.95
C GLU A 189 -3.76 -0.13 -11.68
N LEU A 190 -4.03 -0.85 -10.58
CA LEU A 190 -4.36 -0.20 -9.31
C LEU A 190 -3.15 0.59 -8.79
N MET A 191 -1.98 -0.05 -8.72
CA MET A 191 -0.73 0.58 -8.31
C MET A 191 -0.42 1.82 -9.16
N LYS A 192 -0.51 1.68 -10.49
CA LYS A 192 -0.27 2.78 -11.44
C LYS A 192 -1.22 3.95 -11.20
N ARG A 193 -2.52 3.68 -11.06
CA ARG A 193 -3.54 4.71 -10.81
C ARG A 193 -3.28 5.47 -9.51
N GLU A 194 -2.90 4.77 -8.44
CA GLU A 194 -2.61 5.39 -7.14
C GLU A 194 -1.34 6.26 -7.21
N ILE A 195 -0.29 5.77 -7.90
CA ILE A 195 0.94 6.55 -8.11
C ILE A 195 0.65 7.80 -8.93
N ASP A 196 -0.06 7.69 -10.05
CA ASP A 196 -0.41 8.84 -10.91
C ASP A 196 -1.28 9.87 -10.15
N GLY A 197 -2.20 9.38 -9.32
CA GLY A 197 -3.02 10.24 -8.46
C GLY A 197 -2.19 11.04 -7.46
N LEU A 198 -1.25 10.38 -6.78
CA LEU A 198 -0.32 11.04 -5.87
C LEU A 198 0.59 12.02 -6.60
N ASP A 199 1.15 11.62 -7.74
CA ASP A 199 2.00 12.49 -8.55
C ASP A 199 1.26 13.77 -8.97
N THR A 200 0.01 13.63 -9.43
CA THR A 200 -0.83 14.79 -9.77
C THR A 200 -1.08 15.68 -8.56
N ALA A 201 -1.38 15.09 -7.40
CA ALA A 201 -1.68 15.84 -6.19
C ALA A 201 -0.45 16.53 -5.59
N LEU A 202 0.75 15.94 -5.74
CA LEU A 202 1.97 16.44 -5.12
C LEU A 202 2.78 17.38 -6.02
N GLU A 203 2.78 17.17 -7.35
CA GLU A 203 3.60 17.95 -8.27
C GLU A 203 2.87 19.11 -8.93
N SER A 204 1.60 18.92 -9.24
CA SER A 204 0.79 19.90 -9.98
C SER A 204 -0.62 20.00 -9.40
N PRO A 205 -0.75 20.29 -8.08
CA PRO A 205 -2.06 20.38 -7.46
C PRO A 205 -2.88 21.52 -8.08
N ARG A 206 -4.19 21.30 -8.22
CA ARG A 206 -5.11 22.38 -8.52
C ARG A 206 -5.12 23.39 -7.36
N ARG A 207 -5.18 24.67 -7.69
CA ARG A 207 -5.19 25.75 -6.70
C ARG A 207 -6.59 26.35 -6.50
N PRO A 208 -6.97 26.69 -5.24
CA PRO A 208 -6.22 26.47 -4.03
C PRO A 208 -6.17 24.97 -3.65
N CYS A 209 -5.01 24.50 -3.19
CA CYS A 209 -4.82 23.14 -2.67
C CYS A 209 -4.94 23.16 -1.15
N ILE A 210 -5.99 22.53 -0.62
CA ILE A 210 -6.24 22.46 0.81
C ILE A 210 -5.96 21.04 1.27
N ALA A 211 -4.99 20.86 2.17
CA ALA A 211 -4.70 19.59 2.80
C ALA A 211 -5.51 19.45 4.09
N VAL A 212 -6.38 18.43 4.15
CA VAL A 212 -7.11 18.09 5.37
C VAL A 212 -6.37 16.97 6.08
N VAL A 213 -5.85 17.24 7.26
CA VAL A 213 -5.06 16.30 8.06
C VAL A 213 -5.74 16.02 9.40
N GLY A 214 -5.75 14.75 9.81
CA GLY A 214 -6.41 14.33 11.03
C GLY A 214 -6.09 12.90 11.41
N GLY A 215 -6.82 12.41 12.40
CA GLY A 215 -6.67 11.06 12.92
C GLY A 215 -5.96 11.02 14.27
N ILE A 216 -5.72 9.78 14.75
CA ILE A 216 -5.10 9.53 16.06
C ILE A 216 -3.56 9.51 16.00
N LYS A 217 -2.97 9.20 14.85
CA LYS A 217 -1.51 9.25 14.64
C LYS A 217 -1.06 10.67 14.35
N VAL A 218 -1.04 11.47 15.39
CA VAL A 218 -0.84 12.93 15.30
C VAL A 218 0.52 13.28 14.74
N GLU A 219 1.59 12.59 15.17
CA GLU A 219 2.98 12.85 14.77
C GLU A 219 3.18 12.70 13.26
N ASP A 220 2.72 11.57 12.70
CA ASP A 220 2.81 11.30 11.26
C ASP A 220 2.06 12.37 10.45
N SER A 221 0.85 12.75 10.91
CA SER A 221 -0.01 13.73 10.23
C SER A 221 0.59 15.12 10.23
N ILE A 222 1.19 15.56 11.33
CA ILE A 222 1.88 16.85 11.44
C ILE A 222 3.09 16.90 10.52
N SER A 223 3.89 15.83 10.49
CA SER A 223 5.06 15.73 9.61
C SER A 223 4.68 15.83 8.12
N VAL A 224 3.57 15.21 7.74
CA VAL A 224 3.03 15.30 6.36
C VAL A 224 2.57 16.72 6.06
N ALA A 225 1.80 17.34 6.97
CA ALA A 225 1.29 18.69 6.80
C ALA A 225 2.43 19.72 6.65
N ASP A 226 3.43 19.66 7.51
CA ASP A 226 4.63 20.49 7.44
C ASP A 226 5.36 20.36 6.10
N ASN A 227 5.59 19.12 5.65
CA ASN A 227 6.23 18.86 4.37
C ASN A 227 5.42 19.43 3.19
N MET A 228 4.09 19.33 3.21
CA MET A 228 3.23 19.86 2.15
C MET A 228 3.27 21.38 2.09
N LEU A 229 3.27 22.05 3.24
CA LEU A 229 3.39 23.50 3.32
C LEU A 229 4.76 24.00 2.87
N ARG A 230 5.84 23.43 3.41
CA ARG A 230 7.22 23.83 3.07
C ARG A 230 7.55 23.67 1.60
N LYS A 231 7.03 22.60 0.97
CA LYS A 231 7.24 22.36 -0.46
C LYS A 231 6.28 23.16 -1.34
N GLY A 232 5.40 23.96 -0.76
CA GLY A 232 4.38 24.70 -1.51
C GLY A 232 3.38 23.81 -2.23
N ILE A 233 3.18 22.57 -1.75
CA ILE A 233 2.20 21.62 -2.30
C ILE A 233 0.79 22.07 -1.90
N ALA A 234 0.58 22.38 -0.61
CA ALA A 234 -0.68 22.89 -0.11
C ALA A 234 -0.60 24.42 0.12
N ASP A 235 -1.70 25.12 -0.18
CA ASP A 235 -1.88 26.53 0.13
C ASP A 235 -2.40 26.73 1.55
N GLU A 236 -3.19 25.75 2.04
CA GLU A 236 -3.77 25.74 3.39
C GLU A 236 -3.74 24.31 3.95
N VAL A 237 -3.69 24.21 5.27
CA VAL A 237 -3.88 22.96 6.00
C VAL A 237 -5.06 23.10 6.96
N TRP A 238 -6.00 22.17 6.87
CA TRP A 238 -7.13 22.09 7.79
C TRP A 238 -6.93 20.87 8.71
N ALA A 239 -6.77 21.16 10.00
CA ALA A 239 -6.56 20.14 11.01
C ALA A 239 -7.90 19.64 11.58
N THR A 240 -7.99 18.32 11.82
CA THR A 240 -9.16 17.68 12.43
C THR A 240 -8.73 16.62 13.47
N GLY A 241 -9.65 16.19 14.34
CA GLY A 241 -9.41 15.12 15.32
C GLY A 241 -8.23 15.42 16.25
N GLY A 242 -7.39 14.41 16.54
CA GLY A 242 -6.24 14.54 17.45
C GLY A 242 -5.24 15.61 17.02
N VAL A 243 -5.04 15.80 15.70
CA VAL A 243 -4.17 16.88 15.18
C VAL A 243 -4.71 18.26 15.53
N ALA A 244 -6.02 18.48 15.33
CA ALA A 244 -6.65 19.75 15.69
C ALA A 244 -6.56 19.99 17.20
N ASN A 245 -6.86 18.99 18.03
CA ASN A 245 -6.77 19.10 19.48
C ASN A 245 -5.36 19.51 19.94
N LEU A 246 -4.32 18.89 19.39
CA LEU A 246 -2.93 19.24 19.71
C LEU A 246 -2.62 20.70 19.35
N LEU A 247 -3.01 21.14 18.17
CA LEU A 247 -2.76 22.51 17.71
C LEU A 247 -3.55 23.56 18.51
N ILE A 248 -4.80 23.25 18.90
CA ILE A 248 -5.66 24.10 19.74
C ILE A 248 -5.07 24.23 21.14
N GLU A 249 -4.69 23.11 21.78
CA GLU A 249 -4.07 23.11 23.10
C GLU A 249 -2.77 23.89 23.09
N TYR A 250 -1.99 23.72 22.05
CA TYR A 250 -0.75 24.46 21.90
C TYR A 250 -0.95 25.95 21.70
N SER A 251 -2.03 26.38 21.07
CA SER A 251 -2.38 27.83 20.98
C SER A 251 -2.83 28.42 22.32
N GLY A 252 -2.77 27.63 23.41
CA GLY A 252 -3.13 28.08 24.77
C GLY A 252 -4.62 27.93 25.07
N ILE A 253 -5.38 27.27 24.23
CA ILE A 253 -6.82 27.00 24.44
C ILE A 253 -6.98 25.67 25.15
N ASP A 254 -7.72 25.69 26.27
CA ASP A 254 -8.04 24.45 27.01
C ASP A 254 -8.97 23.54 26.19
N ILE A 255 -8.49 22.32 25.89
CA ILE A 255 -9.26 21.29 25.19
C ILE A 255 -9.99 20.31 26.12
N GLY A 256 -9.88 20.52 27.42
CA GLY A 256 -10.44 19.68 28.47
C GLY A 256 -9.59 18.43 28.76
N GLU A 257 -9.72 17.95 30.01
CA GLU A 257 -8.87 16.88 30.55
C GLU A 257 -8.93 15.59 29.73
N LEU A 258 -10.08 15.20 29.19
CA LEU A 258 -10.22 13.98 28.40
C LEU A 258 -9.39 14.02 27.10
N ASN A 259 -9.43 15.14 26.38
CA ASN A 259 -8.66 15.30 25.14
C ASN A 259 -7.16 15.42 25.42
N HIS A 260 -6.80 16.14 26.48
CA HIS A 260 -5.41 16.24 26.93
C HIS A 260 -4.84 14.86 27.26
N ASN A 261 -5.51 14.09 28.12
CA ASN A 261 -5.05 12.77 28.53
C ASN A 261 -4.97 11.78 27.34
N PHE A 262 -5.88 11.90 26.36
CA PHE A 262 -5.80 11.13 25.12
C PHE A 262 -4.54 11.48 24.32
N LEU A 263 -4.21 12.76 24.13
CA LEU A 263 -3.01 13.18 23.40
C LEU A 263 -1.72 12.74 24.12
N VAL A 264 -1.66 12.89 25.44
CA VAL A 264 -0.51 12.44 26.24
C VAL A 264 -0.35 10.92 26.15
N GLY A 265 -1.45 10.16 26.19
CA GLY A 265 -1.44 8.72 26.07
C GLY A 265 -1.00 8.21 24.68
N GLU A 266 -1.41 8.90 23.61
CA GLU A 266 -1.06 8.51 22.24
C GLU A 266 0.37 8.92 21.85
N LEU A 267 0.83 10.09 22.26
CA LEU A 267 2.15 10.63 21.94
C LEU A 267 3.25 10.22 22.94
N GLY A 268 2.90 9.86 24.18
CA GLY A 268 3.86 9.46 25.21
C GLY A 268 5.00 10.47 25.37
N GLU A 269 6.25 9.96 25.32
CA GLU A 269 7.45 10.79 25.46
C GLU A 269 7.64 11.82 24.34
N SER A 270 7.04 11.60 23.16
CA SER A 270 7.12 12.52 22.02
C SER A 270 6.16 13.70 22.10
N TYR A 271 5.26 13.76 23.11
CA TYR A 271 4.27 14.82 23.25
C TYR A 271 4.91 16.22 23.15
N HIS A 272 5.91 16.52 23.96
CA HIS A 272 6.56 17.84 23.99
C HIS A 272 7.35 18.16 22.71
N SER A 273 7.98 17.18 22.11
CA SER A 273 8.73 17.35 20.85
C SER A 273 7.81 17.53 19.66
N THR A 274 6.71 16.82 19.60
CA THR A 274 5.70 16.95 18.54
C THR A 274 5.00 18.31 18.63
N VAL A 275 4.69 18.76 19.84
CA VAL A 275 4.19 20.09 20.12
C VAL A 275 5.18 21.14 19.64
N ALA A 276 6.46 21.03 19.94
CA ALA A 276 7.48 22.00 19.52
C ALA A 276 7.66 22.03 17.99
N LEU A 277 7.60 20.88 17.31
CA LEU A 277 7.67 20.79 15.85
C LEU A 277 6.48 21.47 15.18
N SER A 278 5.28 21.33 15.73
CA SER A 278 4.08 21.94 15.16
C SER A 278 4.13 23.48 15.15
N LEU A 279 4.91 24.09 16.06
CA LEU A 279 5.03 25.54 16.19
C LEU A 279 5.97 26.20 15.23
N ILE A 280 7.14 25.61 15.05
CA ILE A 280 8.21 26.22 14.25
C ILE A 280 7.73 26.41 12.80
N HIS A 281 6.72 25.66 12.37
CA HIS A 281 6.35 25.52 10.98
C HIS A 281 4.94 26.03 10.62
N ILE A 282 4.08 26.28 11.60
CA ILE A 282 2.69 26.71 11.38
C ILE A 282 2.47 28.19 11.70
N SER A 283 3.45 28.87 12.28
CA SER A 283 3.33 30.25 12.81
C SER A 283 3.54 31.38 11.79
N GLU A 284 3.85 31.10 10.53
CA GLU A 284 3.98 32.13 9.48
C GLU A 284 2.96 31.88 8.34
N PRO A 285 2.35 32.86 7.74
CA PRO A 285 0.95 33.28 7.62
C PRO A 285 0.02 32.29 6.90
N THR A 286 0.11 31.02 7.19
CA THR A 286 -0.80 30.00 6.68
C THR A 286 -2.11 30.02 7.44
N ARG A 287 -3.24 30.15 6.77
CA ARG A 287 -4.56 30.07 7.40
C ARG A 287 -4.80 28.66 7.92
N LEU A 288 -4.82 28.51 9.24
CA LEU A 288 -5.29 27.31 9.92
C LEU A 288 -6.80 27.36 10.06
N GLY A 289 -7.50 26.39 9.44
CA GLY A 289 -8.91 26.15 9.69
C GLY A 289 -9.08 25.02 10.70
N PHE A 290 -9.90 25.21 11.73
CA PHE A 290 -10.21 24.20 12.72
C PHE A 290 -11.67 23.75 12.58
N PHE A 291 -11.89 22.45 12.58
CA PHE A 291 -13.21 21.85 12.76
C PHE A 291 -13.16 21.01 14.04
N SER A 292 -13.90 21.42 15.06
CA SER A 292 -14.17 20.58 16.23
C SER A 292 -15.56 19.95 16.07
N TYR A 293 -15.65 18.65 16.36
CA TYR A 293 -16.91 17.97 16.59
C TYR A 293 -17.13 17.80 18.08
#